data_822ce0ecf277c24f463379294dabd9c7
#
_entry.id   822ce0ecf277c24f463379294dabd9c7
#
_cell.length_a   1.000
_cell.length_b   1.000
_cell.length_c   1.000
_cell.angle_alpha   90.00
_cell.angle_beta   90.00
_cell.angle_gamma   90.00
#
_symmetry.space_group_name_H-M   'P 1'
#
loop_
_entity.id
_entity.type
_entity.pdbx_description
1 polymer ?
#
loop_
_entity_poly.entity_id
_entity_poly.type
_entity_poly.pdbx_seq_one_letter_code
_entity_poly.pdbx_strand_id
1 'polypeptide(L)'
;MQESFASEENDMDMGNSFDRGSTAVLGRERALLEELFRAAIAAAQPALCIPQHLPAPGAGRLIVIGAGKASAEMARAVESNWQGKLEGLIVTRYGYAVPCTHIEIVEAAHPVPDLAGQQAARRMLDLVNGLSADDTVLCLISGGGSSLLPLPLPGITLEDKQCVNRALLASGASIGEMNCVRRHLSAIKGGRLAAACHPARVVTLLISDVPGDRPGDIASGPTVADPSTCTDALDIIRRYGIELPASVRKVLESGAGESVKPGDPRLAGHEVHLVAAPQMALEAAARVARRAGINACILGDSIEGEAREVGKTLAGIALQVARHDQPVAAPCVLLSGGETTVTLRGQGRGGRNVEFLLAAAIALRGHPAIHGLAGDTDGVDGQEEIAGAYFSPASLDRAFEQGLNPQASLDCNDGHGFFQALGNSIVTGPTLTNVNDFRAILIGPPENKENNHAS
;
A
#
# COMPACT_ATOMS: atom_id res chain seq x y z
N MET A 1 -52.00 -19.94 16.65
CA MET A 1 -50.74 -20.36 17.29
C MET A 1 -49.62 -19.75 16.48
N GLN A 2 -49.08 -18.65 16.99
CA GLN A 2 -47.94 -17.96 16.45
C GLN A 2 -46.70 -18.53 17.12
N GLU A 3 -45.76 -19.06 16.37
CA GLU A 3 -44.42 -19.36 16.88
C GLU A 3 -43.43 -18.35 16.28
N SER A 4 -42.83 -17.63 17.20
CA SER A 4 -41.79 -16.63 17.05
C SER A 4 -40.45 -17.34 16.79
N PHE A 5 -39.77 -17.00 15.69
CA PHE A 5 -38.36 -17.32 15.51
C PHE A 5 -37.52 -16.10 15.94
N ALA A 6 -36.87 -16.24 17.09
CA ALA A 6 -35.81 -15.35 17.51
C ALA A 6 -34.51 -15.79 16.83
N SER A 7 -33.87 -14.85 16.12
CA SER A 7 -32.53 -14.98 15.58
C SER A 7 -31.53 -14.71 16.69
N GLU A 8 -30.77 -15.72 17.08
CA GLU A 8 -29.55 -15.56 17.91
C GLU A 8 -28.41 -14.99 17.06
N GLU A 9 -28.03 -13.76 17.35
CA GLU A 9 -26.77 -13.16 16.89
C GLU A 9 -25.63 -13.83 17.69
N ASN A 10 -24.83 -14.64 16.99
CA ASN A 10 -23.57 -15.18 17.53
C ASN A 10 -22.49 -14.11 17.39
N ASP A 11 -22.23 -13.39 18.46
CA ASP A 11 -21.03 -12.56 18.66
C ASP A 11 -19.82 -13.50 18.79
N MET A 12 -19.11 -13.73 17.68
CA MET A 12 -17.77 -14.34 17.73
C MET A 12 -16.75 -13.26 18.10
N ASP A 13 -16.45 -13.18 19.39
CA ASP A 13 -15.32 -12.46 19.97
C ASP A 13 -14.00 -13.10 19.47
N MET A 14 -13.48 -12.61 18.35
CA MET A 14 -12.16 -12.95 17.83
C MET A 14 -11.13 -12.14 18.60
N GLY A 15 -10.61 -12.76 19.67
CA GLY A 15 -9.57 -12.20 20.51
C GLY A 15 -8.35 -11.71 19.75
N ASN A 16 -8.31 -10.40 19.52
CA ASN A 16 -7.17 -9.69 18.99
C ASN A 16 -6.27 -9.30 20.16
N SER A 17 -5.17 -10.04 20.35
CA SER A 17 -4.15 -9.78 21.37
C SER A 17 -3.30 -8.56 21.00
N PHE A 18 -3.88 -7.37 20.97
CA PHE A 18 -3.14 -6.13 21.09
C PHE A 18 -2.93 -5.83 22.58
N ASP A 19 -1.66 -5.68 22.94
CA ASP A 19 -1.19 -5.46 24.32
C ASP A 19 -1.97 -4.31 25.00
N ARG A 20 -2.76 -4.64 26.03
CA ARG A 20 -3.47 -3.69 26.88
C ARG A 20 -2.56 -3.19 28.02
N GLY A 21 -1.34 -2.80 27.65
CA GLY A 21 -0.34 -2.26 28.56
C GLY A 21 -0.23 -0.75 28.46
N SER A 22 -0.74 -0.03 29.45
CA SER A 22 -0.65 1.42 29.65
C SER A 22 -1.80 2.25 29.10
N THR A 23 -2.96 2.18 29.74
CA THR A 23 -4.04 3.17 29.61
C THR A 23 -3.72 4.45 30.40
N ALA A 24 -2.77 5.25 29.91
CA ALA A 24 -2.88 6.70 30.08
C ALA A 24 -4.14 7.11 29.31
N VAL A 25 -5.04 7.90 29.93
CA VAL A 25 -6.29 8.37 29.29
C VAL A 25 -5.90 9.12 28.02
N LEU A 26 -5.98 8.42 26.88
CA LEU A 26 -5.78 9.01 25.55
C LEU A 26 -6.85 10.10 25.39
N GLY A 27 -6.47 11.32 25.00
CA GLY A 27 -7.44 12.35 24.68
C GLY A 27 -8.44 11.84 23.63
N ARG A 28 -9.70 12.29 23.71
CA ARG A 28 -10.79 11.87 22.81
C ARG A 28 -10.42 11.98 21.33
N GLU A 29 -9.69 13.06 20.98
CA GLU A 29 -9.27 13.35 19.62
C GLU A 29 -8.23 12.34 19.12
N ARG A 30 -7.25 11.97 19.96
CA ARG A 30 -6.26 10.95 19.65
C ARG A 30 -6.93 9.58 19.46
N ALA A 31 -7.83 9.21 20.37
CA ALA A 31 -8.54 7.94 20.31
C ALA A 31 -9.35 7.83 19.00
N LEU A 32 -10.04 8.90 18.59
CA LEU A 32 -10.76 8.94 17.31
C LEU A 32 -9.81 8.78 16.12
N LEU A 33 -8.72 9.55 16.07
CA LEU A 33 -7.76 9.47 14.96
C LEU A 33 -7.13 8.08 14.84
N GLU A 34 -6.79 7.43 15.96
CA GLU A 34 -6.32 6.04 15.96
C GLU A 34 -7.39 5.05 15.51
N GLU A 35 -8.67 5.27 15.86
CA GLU A 35 -9.78 4.46 15.39
C GLU A 35 -9.97 4.59 13.88
N LEU A 36 -9.84 5.81 13.32
CA LEU A 36 -9.87 6.04 11.88
C LEU A 36 -8.75 5.28 11.17
N PHE A 37 -7.54 5.32 11.71
CA PHE A 37 -6.39 4.61 11.16
C PHE A 37 -6.60 3.09 11.21
N ARG A 38 -7.07 2.55 12.35
CA ARG A 38 -7.40 1.12 12.45
C ARG A 38 -8.49 0.71 11.46
N ALA A 39 -9.51 1.55 11.24
CA ALA A 39 -10.56 1.28 10.26
C ALA A 39 -10.02 1.26 8.82
N ALA A 40 -9.08 2.14 8.50
CA ALA A 40 -8.40 2.14 7.21
C ALA A 40 -7.60 0.86 6.98
N ILE A 41 -6.79 0.43 7.97
CA ILE A 41 -6.06 -0.84 7.91
C ILE A 41 -7.03 -2.03 7.79
N ALA A 42 -8.09 -2.06 8.61
CA ALA A 42 -9.05 -3.16 8.62
C ALA A 42 -9.76 -3.35 7.27
N ALA A 43 -10.06 -2.25 6.55
CA ALA A 43 -10.66 -2.31 5.23
C ALA A 43 -9.80 -3.03 4.17
N ALA A 44 -8.49 -3.09 4.39
CA ALA A 44 -7.53 -3.74 3.51
C ALA A 44 -7.02 -5.09 4.07
N GLN A 45 -7.54 -5.55 5.20
CA GLN A 45 -7.12 -6.83 5.77
C GLN A 45 -7.57 -8.00 4.90
N PRO A 46 -6.65 -8.87 4.45
CA PRO A 46 -6.97 -9.99 3.57
C PRO A 46 -8.05 -10.92 4.12
N ALA A 47 -8.07 -11.15 5.44
CA ALA A 47 -9.10 -11.97 6.08
C ALA A 47 -10.53 -11.42 5.87
N LEU A 48 -10.68 -10.10 5.65
CA LEU A 48 -11.97 -9.44 5.45
C LEU A 48 -12.30 -9.21 3.97
N CYS A 49 -11.31 -8.88 3.14
CA CYS A 49 -11.55 -8.53 1.74
C CYS A 49 -11.47 -9.71 0.77
N ILE A 50 -10.74 -10.80 1.08
CA ILE A 50 -10.56 -11.94 0.16
C ILE A 50 -11.78 -12.87 0.09
N PRO A 51 -12.46 -13.29 1.19
CA PRO A 51 -13.46 -14.36 1.14
C PRO A 51 -14.59 -14.13 0.14
N GLN A 52 -15.05 -12.90 -0.01
CA GLN A 52 -16.16 -12.54 -0.91
C GLN A 52 -15.79 -12.58 -2.41
N HIS A 53 -14.49 -12.70 -2.74
CA HIS A 53 -13.96 -12.74 -4.10
C HIS A 53 -13.41 -14.12 -4.49
N LEU A 54 -13.54 -15.11 -3.61
CA LEU A 54 -13.11 -16.46 -3.95
C LEU A 54 -13.96 -17.02 -5.10
N PRO A 55 -13.33 -17.68 -6.10
CA PRO A 55 -14.10 -18.32 -7.18
C PRO A 55 -14.96 -19.47 -6.60
N ALA A 56 -16.07 -19.75 -7.26
CA ALA A 56 -16.84 -20.95 -6.95
C ALA A 56 -15.98 -22.21 -7.17
N PRO A 57 -16.06 -23.21 -6.28
CA PRO A 57 -15.38 -24.49 -6.50
C PRO A 57 -15.74 -25.12 -7.83
N GLY A 58 -14.72 -25.46 -8.65
CA GLY A 58 -14.86 -26.14 -9.93
C GLY A 58 -14.58 -27.64 -9.83
N ALA A 59 -14.59 -28.34 -10.96
CA ALA A 59 -14.25 -29.75 -11.05
C ALA A 59 -12.73 -30.01 -10.92
N GLY A 60 -11.90 -29.05 -11.32
CA GLY A 60 -10.45 -29.11 -11.32
C GLY A 60 -9.81 -28.66 -9.98
N ARG A 61 -8.50 -28.45 -10.04
CA ARG A 61 -7.70 -27.98 -8.89
C ARG A 61 -7.79 -26.47 -8.76
N LEU A 62 -7.63 -25.96 -7.53
CA LEU A 62 -7.31 -24.57 -7.29
C LEU A 62 -5.79 -24.41 -7.12
N ILE A 63 -5.16 -23.65 -8.00
CA ILE A 63 -3.74 -23.30 -7.93
C ILE A 63 -3.63 -21.85 -7.47
N VAL A 64 -2.98 -21.62 -6.32
CA VAL A 64 -2.82 -20.28 -5.74
C VAL A 64 -1.39 -19.79 -5.99
N ILE A 65 -1.26 -18.70 -6.73
CA ILE A 65 0.03 -18.08 -7.05
C ILE A 65 -0.01 -16.59 -6.77
N GLY A 66 1.15 -15.95 -6.69
CA GLY A 66 1.19 -14.49 -6.56
C GLY A 66 2.41 -13.97 -5.85
N ALA A 67 2.48 -12.64 -5.72
CA ALA A 67 3.56 -11.98 -5.02
C ALA A 67 3.19 -10.58 -4.52
N GLY A 68 3.75 -10.20 -3.40
CA GLY A 68 3.62 -8.88 -2.80
C GLY A 68 3.76 -8.91 -1.28
N LYS A 69 3.83 -7.73 -0.68
CA LYS A 69 3.97 -7.57 0.78
C LYS A 69 2.78 -8.19 1.56
N ALA A 70 1.56 -8.10 1.02
CA ALA A 70 0.35 -8.66 1.62
C ALA A 70 0.01 -10.08 1.11
N SER A 71 0.70 -10.57 0.06
CA SER A 71 0.27 -11.78 -0.65
C SER A 71 0.34 -13.06 0.20
N ALA A 72 1.23 -13.13 1.19
CA ALA A 72 1.26 -14.26 2.13
C ALA A 72 0.01 -14.29 3.02
N GLU A 73 -0.42 -13.15 3.54
CA GLU A 73 -1.66 -13.03 4.31
C GLU A 73 -2.91 -13.26 3.45
N MET A 74 -2.88 -12.81 2.19
CA MET A 74 -3.93 -13.15 1.23
C MET A 74 -4.03 -14.66 1.03
N ALA A 75 -2.89 -15.37 0.94
CA ALA A 75 -2.85 -16.84 0.82
C ALA A 75 -3.44 -17.52 2.06
N ARG A 76 -3.10 -17.05 3.27
CA ARG A 76 -3.69 -17.54 4.51
C ARG A 76 -5.19 -17.34 4.54
N ALA A 77 -5.68 -16.18 4.10
CA ALA A 77 -7.11 -15.90 4.01
C ALA A 77 -7.82 -16.84 3.02
N VAL A 78 -7.19 -17.15 1.88
CA VAL A 78 -7.69 -18.14 0.93
C VAL A 78 -7.77 -19.53 1.59
N GLU A 79 -6.67 -19.97 2.20
CA GLU A 79 -6.58 -21.30 2.81
C GLU A 79 -7.61 -21.50 3.93
N SER A 80 -7.85 -20.46 4.73
CA SER A 80 -8.81 -20.47 5.82
C SER A 80 -10.28 -20.51 5.36
N ASN A 81 -10.58 -20.10 4.13
CA ASN A 81 -11.94 -19.99 3.60
C ASN A 81 -12.23 -20.91 2.42
N TRP A 82 -11.24 -21.66 1.94
CA TRP A 82 -11.43 -22.57 0.81
C TRP A 82 -11.73 -24.01 1.29
N GLN A 83 -12.80 -24.58 0.73
CA GLN A 83 -13.14 -25.99 0.95
C GLN A 83 -12.82 -26.78 -0.30
N GLY A 84 -11.78 -27.57 -0.27
CA GLY A 84 -11.34 -28.39 -1.40
C GLY A 84 -9.84 -28.51 -1.49
N LYS A 85 -9.37 -29.22 -2.53
CA LYS A 85 -7.94 -29.34 -2.78
C LYS A 85 -7.41 -28.03 -3.36
N LEU A 86 -6.37 -27.52 -2.75
CA LEU A 86 -5.59 -26.41 -3.25
C LEU A 86 -4.10 -26.68 -3.06
N GLU A 87 -3.29 -26.10 -3.92
CA GLU A 87 -1.84 -26.04 -3.82
C GLU A 87 -1.38 -24.69 -4.34
N GLY A 88 -0.20 -24.27 -3.99
CA GLY A 88 0.25 -22.97 -4.49
C GLY A 88 1.64 -22.56 -4.05
N LEU A 89 2.08 -21.43 -4.61
CA LEU A 89 3.34 -20.79 -4.29
C LEU A 89 3.15 -19.26 -4.30
N ILE A 90 3.46 -18.63 -3.18
CA ILE A 90 3.41 -17.18 -3.00
C ILE A 90 4.80 -16.66 -2.66
N VAL A 91 5.15 -15.49 -3.20
CA VAL A 91 6.39 -14.79 -2.88
C VAL A 91 6.10 -13.53 -2.08
N THR A 92 6.74 -13.40 -0.91
CA THR A 92 6.65 -12.20 -0.08
C THR A 92 8.02 -11.67 0.29
N ARG A 93 8.11 -10.49 0.91
CA ARG A 93 9.39 -9.96 1.39
C ARG A 93 9.84 -10.69 2.66
N TYR A 94 11.15 -10.69 2.93
CA TYR A 94 11.71 -11.24 4.17
C TYR A 94 11.02 -10.64 5.41
N GLY A 95 10.67 -11.54 6.36
CA GLY A 95 9.98 -11.19 7.60
C GLY A 95 8.45 -11.03 7.48
N TYR A 96 7.87 -11.33 6.30
CA TYR A 96 6.43 -11.23 6.05
C TYR A 96 5.76 -12.57 5.73
N ALA A 97 6.48 -13.67 5.92
CA ALA A 97 5.90 -15.00 5.79
C ALA A 97 4.88 -15.25 6.89
N VAL A 98 3.78 -15.88 6.53
CA VAL A 98 2.78 -16.40 7.47
C VAL A 98 2.62 -17.90 7.25
N PRO A 99 2.31 -18.68 8.30
CA PRO A 99 2.11 -20.11 8.16
C PRO A 99 0.92 -20.43 7.25
N CYS A 100 1.15 -21.25 6.24
CA CYS A 100 0.14 -21.90 5.40
C CYS A 100 0.43 -23.41 5.36
N THR A 101 -0.60 -24.22 5.15
CA THR A 101 -0.51 -25.69 5.17
C THR A 101 -0.29 -26.26 3.76
N HIS A 102 -0.98 -25.67 2.77
CA HIS A 102 -1.02 -26.16 1.39
C HIS A 102 -0.36 -25.21 0.38
N ILE A 103 -0.18 -23.96 0.77
CA ILE A 103 0.45 -22.93 -0.05
C ILE A 103 1.85 -22.69 0.48
N GLU A 104 2.85 -22.90 -0.35
CA GLU A 104 4.24 -22.59 -0.01
C GLU A 104 4.45 -21.08 -0.02
N ILE A 105 5.03 -20.55 1.05
CA ILE A 105 5.41 -19.15 1.15
C ILE A 105 6.93 -19.04 1.00
N VAL A 106 7.39 -18.35 -0.03
CA VAL A 106 8.80 -18.07 -0.30
C VAL A 106 9.09 -16.61 0.03
N GLU A 107 10.14 -16.37 0.78
CA GLU A 107 10.62 -15.03 1.07
C GLU A 107 11.72 -14.60 0.11
N ALA A 108 11.68 -13.32 -0.33
CA ALA A 108 12.65 -12.74 -1.24
C ALA A 108 12.93 -11.27 -0.91
N ALA A 109 13.99 -10.70 -1.50
CA ALA A 109 14.40 -9.34 -1.22
C ALA A 109 13.47 -8.30 -1.90
N HIS A 110 13.20 -7.24 -1.17
CA HIS A 110 12.47 -6.05 -1.61
C HIS A 110 13.13 -4.81 -0.96
N PRO A 111 13.35 -3.69 -1.66
CA PRO A 111 12.95 -3.37 -3.05
C PRO A 111 13.93 -3.84 -4.13
N VAL A 112 15.14 -4.27 -3.77
CA VAL A 112 16.14 -4.75 -4.73
C VAL A 112 15.96 -6.27 -4.91
N PRO A 113 15.67 -6.75 -6.16
CA PRO A 113 15.42 -8.17 -6.40
C PRO A 113 16.65 -9.04 -6.12
N ASP A 114 16.41 -10.28 -5.69
CA ASP A 114 17.45 -11.29 -5.44
C ASP A 114 17.19 -12.59 -6.21
N LEU A 115 18.10 -13.57 -6.01
CA LEU A 115 18.03 -14.86 -6.65
C LEU A 115 16.86 -15.71 -6.14
N ALA A 116 16.46 -15.54 -4.86
CA ALA A 116 15.32 -16.26 -4.28
C ALA A 116 14.03 -15.92 -5.01
N GLY A 117 13.76 -14.62 -5.25
CA GLY A 117 12.62 -14.17 -6.03
C GLY A 117 12.65 -14.66 -7.49
N GLN A 118 13.84 -14.71 -8.11
CA GLN A 118 13.98 -15.25 -9.48
C GLN A 118 13.66 -16.73 -9.54
N GLN A 119 14.15 -17.53 -8.60
CA GLN A 119 13.90 -18.97 -8.52
C GLN A 119 12.42 -19.26 -8.25
N ALA A 120 11.81 -18.53 -7.31
CA ALA A 120 10.39 -18.65 -6.99
C ALA A 120 9.51 -18.32 -8.21
N ALA A 121 9.84 -17.24 -8.94
CA ALA A 121 9.11 -16.88 -10.16
C ALA A 121 9.20 -17.95 -11.26
N ARG A 122 10.34 -18.65 -11.39
CA ARG A 122 10.49 -19.79 -12.30
C ARG A 122 9.63 -20.97 -11.86
N ARG A 123 9.70 -21.35 -10.59
CA ARG A 123 8.87 -22.43 -10.01
C ARG A 123 7.37 -22.12 -10.15
N MET A 124 6.98 -20.85 -10.07
CA MET A 124 5.60 -20.43 -10.29
C MET A 124 5.15 -20.69 -11.72
N LEU A 125 5.99 -20.44 -12.73
CA LEU A 125 5.70 -20.79 -14.13
C LEU A 125 5.66 -22.32 -14.35
N ASP A 126 6.55 -23.06 -13.68
CA ASP A 126 6.54 -24.53 -13.75
C ASP A 126 5.27 -25.12 -13.13
N LEU A 127 4.78 -24.54 -12.01
CA LEU A 127 3.55 -24.96 -11.31
C LEU A 127 2.29 -24.79 -12.19
N VAL A 128 2.23 -23.75 -13.02
CA VAL A 128 1.09 -23.49 -13.89
C VAL A 128 1.22 -24.11 -15.28
N ASN A 129 2.29 -24.84 -15.53
CA ASN A 129 2.50 -25.53 -16.81
C ASN A 129 1.64 -26.79 -16.88
N GLY A 130 0.93 -26.98 -18.00
CA GLY A 130 0.12 -28.19 -18.26
C GLY A 130 -1.19 -28.24 -17.47
N LEU A 131 -1.73 -27.11 -17.05
CA LEU A 131 -3.09 -27.02 -16.48
C LEU A 131 -4.15 -27.34 -17.51
N SER A 132 -5.31 -27.80 -17.05
CA SER A 132 -6.50 -28.07 -17.85
C SER A 132 -7.51 -26.92 -17.80
N ALA A 133 -8.51 -26.95 -18.68
CA ALA A 133 -9.60 -25.98 -18.65
C ALA A 133 -10.52 -26.10 -17.41
N ASP A 134 -10.46 -27.23 -16.71
CA ASP A 134 -11.20 -27.44 -15.45
C ASP A 134 -10.48 -26.84 -14.24
N ASP A 135 -9.16 -26.60 -14.35
CA ASP A 135 -8.36 -26.00 -13.29
C ASP A 135 -8.63 -24.48 -13.18
N THR A 136 -8.54 -23.96 -11.99
CA THR A 136 -8.63 -22.51 -11.72
C THR A 136 -7.34 -22.03 -11.08
N VAL A 137 -6.80 -20.93 -11.58
CA VAL A 137 -5.66 -20.25 -10.98
C VAL A 137 -6.16 -19.00 -10.25
N LEU A 138 -5.88 -18.90 -8.95
CA LEU A 138 -6.13 -17.73 -8.15
C LEU A 138 -4.80 -16.98 -7.96
N CYS A 139 -4.69 -15.79 -8.54
CA CYS A 139 -3.49 -14.98 -8.50
C CYS A 139 -3.63 -13.86 -7.47
N LEU A 140 -2.81 -13.87 -6.41
CA LEU A 140 -2.85 -12.95 -5.29
C LEU A 140 -1.70 -11.94 -5.40
N ILE A 141 -2.02 -10.72 -5.82
CA ILE A 141 -1.02 -9.68 -6.08
C ILE A 141 -1.22 -8.50 -5.14
N SER A 142 -0.11 -8.00 -4.60
CA SER A 142 -0.09 -6.77 -3.81
C SER A 142 1.18 -5.96 -4.06
N GLY A 143 1.32 -4.84 -3.38
CA GLY A 143 2.46 -3.95 -3.48
C GLY A 143 3.80 -4.66 -3.30
N GLY A 144 4.83 -4.16 -3.99
CA GLY A 144 6.16 -4.76 -4.00
C GLY A 144 6.33 -5.98 -4.92
N GLY A 145 5.25 -6.56 -5.46
CA GLY A 145 5.31 -7.76 -6.31
C GLY A 145 6.20 -7.64 -7.54
N SER A 146 6.45 -6.42 -8.02
CA SER A 146 7.34 -6.21 -9.18
C SER A 146 8.80 -6.62 -8.89
N SER A 147 9.35 -6.34 -7.72
CA SER A 147 10.69 -6.75 -7.31
C SER A 147 10.74 -8.21 -6.84
N LEU A 148 9.65 -8.71 -6.29
CA LEU A 148 9.53 -10.10 -5.81
C LEU A 148 9.39 -11.13 -6.94
N LEU A 149 9.02 -10.71 -8.16
CA LEU A 149 8.95 -11.54 -9.38
C LEU A 149 9.93 -11.06 -10.44
N PRO A 150 11.26 -11.14 -10.22
CA PRO A 150 12.25 -10.53 -11.11
C PRO A 150 12.68 -11.38 -12.31
N LEU A 151 11.91 -12.39 -12.72
CA LEU A 151 12.31 -13.34 -13.77
C LEU A 151 12.65 -12.65 -15.10
N PRO A 152 13.93 -12.66 -15.56
CA PRO A 152 14.32 -12.09 -16.85
C PRO A 152 13.83 -12.91 -18.04
N LEU A 153 13.69 -12.27 -19.19
CA LEU A 153 13.56 -12.95 -20.48
C LEU A 153 14.85 -13.73 -20.83
N PRO A 154 14.75 -14.77 -21.66
CA PRO A 154 15.94 -15.46 -22.15
C PRO A 154 16.95 -14.50 -22.80
N GLY A 155 18.22 -14.66 -22.45
CA GLY A 155 19.31 -13.80 -22.91
C GLY A 155 19.57 -12.53 -22.10
N ILE A 156 18.74 -12.25 -21.08
CA ILE A 156 18.91 -11.15 -20.12
C ILE A 156 19.27 -11.77 -18.75
N THR A 157 20.23 -11.19 -18.05
CA THR A 157 20.55 -11.61 -16.68
C THR A 157 19.77 -10.82 -15.63
N LEU A 158 19.79 -11.27 -14.37
CA LEU A 158 19.21 -10.52 -13.26
C LEU A 158 19.97 -9.20 -13.06
N GLU A 159 21.28 -9.22 -13.20
CA GLU A 159 22.17 -8.06 -13.10
C GLU A 159 21.83 -7.00 -14.17
N ASP A 160 21.55 -7.42 -15.41
CA ASP A 160 21.10 -6.53 -16.48
C ASP A 160 19.79 -5.83 -16.09
N LYS A 161 18.82 -6.57 -15.56
CA LYS A 161 17.56 -5.99 -15.08
C LYS A 161 17.76 -5.02 -13.92
N GLN A 162 18.61 -5.38 -12.96
CA GLN A 162 18.96 -4.50 -11.83
C GLN A 162 19.64 -3.22 -12.32
N CYS A 163 20.56 -3.32 -13.30
CA CYS A 163 21.22 -2.18 -13.91
C CYS A 163 20.20 -1.20 -14.54
N VAL A 164 19.33 -1.73 -15.41
CA VAL A 164 18.26 -0.93 -16.05
C VAL A 164 17.32 -0.32 -15.02
N ASN A 165 16.92 -1.09 -13.99
CA ASN A 165 16.03 -0.60 -12.95
C ASN A 165 16.64 0.56 -12.14
N ARG A 166 17.93 0.48 -11.78
CA ARG A 166 18.64 1.58 -11.12
C ARG A 166 18.69 2.83 -11.99
N ALA A 167 18.97 2.67 -13.29
CA ALA A 167 19.01 3.79 -14.23
C ALA A 167 17.63 4.44 -14.39
N LEU A 168 16.55 3.66 -14.47
CA LEU A 168 15.18 4.16 -14.51
C LEU A 168 14.80 4.95 -13.25
N LEU A 169 15.12 4.42 -12.07
CA LEU A 169 14.86 5.11 -10.79
C LEU A 169 15.63 6.43 -10.69
N ALA A 170 16.85 6.49 -11.20
CA ALA A 170 17.67 7.71 -11.19
C ALA A 170 17.26 8.73 -12.27
N SER A 171 16.50 8.33 -13.28
CA SER A 171 16.16 9.17 -14.44
C SER A 171 15.01 10.14 -14.19
N GLY A 172 14.18 9.92 -13.16
CA GLY A 172 12.94 10.66 -12.94
C GLY A 172 11.79 10.21 -13.85
N ALA A 173 11.91 9.04 -14.51
CA ALA A 173 10.81 8.46 -15.27
C ALA A 173 9.60 8.16 -14.37
N SER A 174 8.39 8.36 -14.88
CA SER A 174 7.16 8.02 -14.17
C SER A 174 7.05 6.52 -13.94
N ILE A 175 6.26 6.11 -12.93
CA ILE A 175 6.05 4.67 -12.64
C ILE A 175 5.49 3.91 -13.84
N GLY A 176 4.61 4.52 -14.62
CA GLY A 176 4.06 3.93 -15.85
C GLY A 176 5.13 3.68 -16.92
N GLU A 177 6.05 4.64 -17.13
CA GLU A 177 7.19 4.50 -18.04
C GLU A 177 8.17 3.44 -17.54
N MET A 178 8.51 3.45 -16.26
CA MET A 178 9.35 2.39 -15.68
C MET A 178 8.72 1.01 -15.85
N ASN A 179 7.41 0.88 -15.62
CA ASN A 179 6.71 -0.39 -15.79
C ASN A 179 6.63 -0.84 -17.24
N CYS A 180 6.51 0.08 -18.20
CA CYS A 180 6.61 -0.25 -19.63
C CYS A 180 7.94 -0.97 -19.91
N VAL A 181 9.08 -0.39 -19.53
CA VAL A 181 10.39 -1.03 -19.73
C VAL A 181 10.48 -2.37 -18.95
N ARG A 182 10.06 -2.40 -17.70
CA ARG A 182 10.11 -3.61 -16.85
C ARG A 182 9.33 -4.78 -17.41
N ARG A 183 8.16 -4.55 -18.03
CA ARG A 183 7.34 -5.57 -18.67
C ARG A 183 8.05 -6.21 -19.85
N HIS A 184 8.73 -5.41 -20.68
CA HIS A 184 9.43 -5.86 -21.87
C HIS A 184 10.78 -6.56 -21.60
N LEU A 185 11.22 -6.58 -20.33
CA LEU A 185 12.42 -7.31 -19.89
C LEU A 185 12.10 -8.56 -19.04
N SER A 186 10.82 -8.92 -18.93
CA SER A 186 10.38 -9.94 -17.95
C SER A 186 9.69 -11.11 -18.61
N ALA A 187 10.01 -12.32 -18.17
CA ALA A 187 9.34 -13.54 -18.60
C ALA A 187 7.99 -13.81 -17.90
N ILE A 188 7.62 -12.97 -16.89
CA ILE A 188 6.43 -13.23 -16.06
C ILE A 188 5.46 -12.03 -16.02
N LYS A 189 5.91 -10.81 -16.30
CA LYS A 189 5.10 -9.59 -16.28
C LYS A 189 4.37 -9.34 -17.61
N GLY A 190 3.51 -8.29 -17.66
CA GLY A 190 2.81 -7.89 -18.87
C GLY A 190 1.94 -9.01 -19.44
N GLY A 191 1.12 -9.64 -18.61
CA GLY A 191 0.18 -10.69 -18.97
C GLY A 191 0.77 -12.10 -19.17
N ARG A 192 2.11 -12.24 -19.09
CA ARG A 192 2.76 -13.53 -19.41
C ARG A 192 2.44 -14.62 -18.41
N LEU A 193 2.31 -14.30 -17.12
CA LEU A 193 1.92 -15.28 -16.10
C LEU A 193 0.52 -15.83 -16.40
N ALA A 194 -0.44 -14.97 -16.69
CA ALA A 194 -1.79 -15.43 -17.03
C ALA A 194 -1.83 -16.22 -18.35
N ALA A 195 -1.07 -15.79 -19.35
CA ALA A 195 -0.97 -16.54 -20.60
C ALA A 195 -0.33 -17.94 -20.44
N ALA A 196 0.57 -18.10 -19.47
CA ALA A 196 1.17 -19.39 -19.11
C ALA A 196 0.18 -20.34 -18.42
N CYS A 197 -0.86 -19.81 -17.78
CA CYS A 197 -1.91 -20.61 -17.15
C CYS A 197 -2.91 -21.22 -18.14
N HIS A 198 -2.90 -20.78 -19.40
CA HIS A 198 -3.84 -21.27 -20.42
C HIS A 198 -3.74 -22.80 -20.60
N PRO A 199 -4.89 -23.57 -20.64
CA PRO A 199 -6.27 -23.13 -20.76
C PRO A 199 -7.04 -22.94 -19.44
N ALA A 200 -6.37 -22.96 -18.27
CA ALA A 200 -7.04 -22.74 -17.01
C ALA A 200 -7.61 -21.31 -16.90
N ARG A 201 -8.73 -21.15 -16.18
CA ARG A 201 -9.28 -19.84 -15.82
C ARG A 201 -8.40 -19.17 -14.79
N VAL A 202 -8.11 -17.88 -14.98
CA VAL A 202 -7.36 -17.08 -14.01
C VAL A 202 -8.26 -16.05 -13.35
N VAL A 203 -8.27 -16.03 -12.02
CA VAL A 203 -8.90 -14.99 -11.20
C VAL A 203 -7.80 -14.27 -10.44
N THR A 204 -7.66 -12.98 -10.64
CA THR A 204 -6.64 -12.16 -9.98
C THR A 204 -7.27 -11.28 -8.93
N LEU A 205 -6.77 -11.35 -7.70
CA LEU A 205 -7.16 -10.47 -6.59
C LEU A 205 -6.00 -9.51 -6.30
N LEU A 206 -6.29 -8.21 -6.33
CA LEU A 206 -5.31 -7.15 -6.19
C LEU A 206 -5.55 -6.35 -4.91
N ILE A 207 -4.49 -6.16 -4.10
CA ILE A 207 -4.40 -5.09 -3.10
C ILE A 207 -3.46 -4.04 -3.68
N SER A 208 -3.99 -2.83 -3.92
CA SER A 208 -3.23 -1.77 -4.58
C SER A 208 -2.54 -0.85 -3.58
N ASP A 209 -1.27 -0.54 -3.88
CA ASP A 209 -0.49 0.55 -3.30
C ASP A 209 0.00 1.52 -4.38
N VAL A 210 -0.57 1.47 -5.57
CA VAL A 210 -0.13 2.27 -6.73
C VAL A 210 -1.15 3.37 -7.02
N PRO A 211 -0.73 4.65 -7.17
CA PRO A 211 -1.63 5.73 -7.53
C PRO A 211 -2.46 5.42 -8.78
N GLY A 212 -3.78 5.60 -8.66
CA GLY A 212 -4.75 5.34 -9.73
C GLY A 212 -5.13 3.88 -9.93
N ASP A 213 -4.66 2.96 -9.09
CA ASP A 213 -5.10 1.56 -8.96
C ASP A 213 -5.15 0.74 -10.27
N ARG A 214 -4.33 1.11 -11.26
CA ARG A 214 -4.34 0.44 -12.56
C ARG A 214 -3.75 -0.96 -12.44
N PRO A 215 -4.49 -2.04 -12.77
CA PRO A 215 -4.01 -3.42 -12.61
C PRO A 215 -2.71 -3.72 -13.37
N GLY A 216 -2.47 -3.05 -14.49
CA GLY A 216 -1.23 -3.18 -15.27
C GLY A 216 0.00 -2.60 -14.58
N ASP A 217 -0.15 -1.73 -13.59
CA ASP A 217 0.95 -1.12 -12.86
C ASP A 217 1.24 -1.83 -11.54
N ILE A 218 0.25 -2.51 -10.94
CA ILE A 218 0.44 -3.31 -9.73
C ILE A 218 1.28 -4.54 -10.08
N ALA A 219 2.44 -4.69 -9.44
CA ALA A 219 3.46 -5.70 -9.75
C ALA A 219 3.91 -5.74 -11.23
N SER A 220 3.68 -4.65 -12.00
CA SER A 220 3.88 -4.56 -13.45
C SER A 220 2.99 -5.55 -14.25
N GLY A 221 1.77 -5.83 -13.78
CA GLY A 221 0.72 -6.55 -14.49
C GLY A 221 1.05 -7.98 -14.92
N PRO A 222 1.39 -8.91 -14.03
CA PRO A 222 1.74 -10.28 -14.43
C PRO A 222 0.57 -11.02 -15.09
N THR A 223 -0.67 -10.65 -14.75
CA THR A 223 -1.90 -11.29 -15.24
C THR A 223 -2.75 -10.39 -16.14
N VAL A 224 -2.25 -9.20 -16.47
CA VAL A 224 -3.01 -8.20 -17.23
C VAL A 224 -2.32 -7.94 -18.57
N ALA A 225 -3.09 -7.89 -19.66
CA ALA A 225 -2.60 -7.52 -20.98
C ALA A 225 -1.95 -6.13 -20.97
N ASP A 226 -0.89 -5.97 -21.77
CA ASP A 226 -0.10 -4.75 -21.84
C ASP A 226 -0.17 -4.16 -23.26
N PRO A 227 -0.78 -2.98 -23.44
CA PRO A 227 -0.85 -2.34 -24.75
C PRO A 227 0.48 -1.76 -25.23
N SER A 228 1.45 -1.53 -24.32
CA SER A 228 2.75 -0.95 -24.68
C SER A 228 3.63 -1.94 -25.45
N THR A 229 4.60 -1.41 -26.18
CA THR A 229 5.45 -2.17 -27.11
C THR A 229 6.94 -2.07 -26.74
N CYS A 230 7.78 -2.93 -27.33
CA CYS A 230 9.24 -2.79 -27.25
C CYS A 230 9.71 -1.43 -27.80
N THR A 231 9.01 -0.88 -28.80
CA THR A 231 9.31 0.46 -29.34
C THR A 231 9.05 1.54 -28.29
N ASP A 232 7.91 1.47 -27.57
CA ASP A 232 7.64 2.43 -26.48
C ASP A 232 8.72 2.35 -25.39
N ALA A 233 9.15 1.13 -25.04
CA ALA A 233 10.22 0.93 -24.06
C ALA A 233 11.54 1.56 -24.55
N LEU A 234 11.91 1.39 -25.84
CA LEU A 234 13.09 2.01 -26.45
C LEU A 234 12.99 3.55 -26.50
N ASP A 235 11.79 4.08 -26.75
CA ASP A 235 11.54 5.53 -26.78
C ASP A 235 11.71 6.15 -25.39
N ILE A 236 11.24 5.48 -24.33
CA ILE A 236 11.47 5.87 -22.94
C ILE A 236 12.98 5.88 -22.65
N ILE A 237 13.69 4.80 -22.97
CA ILE A 237 15.13 4.68 -22.76
C ILE A 237 15.90 5.81 -23.46
N ARG A 238 15.54 6.13 -24.71
CA ARG A 238 16.15 7.23 -25.47
C ARG A 238 15.85 8.59 -24.86
N ARG A 239 14.61 8.84 -24.45
CA ARG A 239 14.16 10.09 -23.82
C ARG A 239 14.96 10.43 -22.57
N TYR A 240 15.24 9.44 -21.74
CA TYR A 240 15.98 9.62 -20.49
C TYR A 240 17.49 9.38 -20.62
N GLY A 241 18.01 9.13 -21.83
CA GLY A 241 19.43 8.91 -22.07
C GLY A 241 20.01 7.70 -21.33
N ILE A 242 19.23 6.65 -21.11
CA ILE A 242 19.64 5.46 -20.36
C ILE A 242 20.51 4.57 -21.24
N GLU A 243 21.71 4.24 -20.78
CA GLU A 243 22.56 3.23 -21.42
C GLU A 243 22.08 1.82 -21.10
N LEU A 244 21.83 1.04 -22.15
CA LEU A 244 21.38 -0.34 -22.03
C LEU A 244 22.52 -1.33 -22.16
N PRO A 245 22.55 -2.40 -21.35
CA PRO A 245 23.33 -3.61 -21.64
C PRO A 245 23.02 -4.12 -23.04
N ALA A 246 24.04 -4.66 -23.74
CA ALA A 246 23.88 -5.16 -25.13
C ALA A 246 22.80 -6.26 -25.24
N SER A 247 22.71 -7.14 -24.25
CA SER A 247 21.68 -8.16 -24.13
C SER A 247 20.26 -7.59 -24.12
N VAL A 248 20.03 -6.56 -23.29
CA VAL A 248 18.75 -5.86 -23.16
C VAL A 248 18.37 -5.15 -24.46
N ARG A 249 19.33 -4.40 -25.03
CA ARG A 249 19.13 -3.70 -26.31
C ARG A 249 18.69 -4.67 -27.40
N LYS A 250 19.39 -5.80 -27.54
CA LYS A 250 19.08 -6.84 -28.53
C LYS A 250 17.67 -7.39 -28.39
N VAL A 251 17.20 -7.64 -27.15
CA VAL A 251 15.85 -8.17 -26.89
C VAL A 251 14.77 -7.15 -27.27
N LEU A 252 14.97 -5.87 -26.94
CA LEU A 252 14.01 -4.82 -27.27
C LEU A 252 13.97 -4.52 -28.78
N GLU A 253 15.14 -4.39 -29.43
CA GLU A 253 15.23 -4.09 -30.87
C GLU A 253 14.70 -5.23 -31.76
N SER A 254 14.82 -6.50 -31.31
CA SER A 254 14.30 -7.65 -32.06
C SER A 254 12.80 -7.89 -31.85
N GLY A 255 12.15 -7.19 -30.92
CA GLY A 255 10.77 -7.45 -30.54
C GLY A 255 10.58 -8.72 -29.69
N ALA A 256 11.65 -9.43 -29.32
CA ALA A 256 11.56 -10.64 -28.46
C ALA A 256 11.03 -10.32 -27.03
N GLY A 257 11.07 -9.05 -26.66
CA GLY A 257 10.52 -8.53 -25.40
C GLY A 257 9.03 -8.22 -25.42
N GLU A 258 8.30 -8.43 -26.53
CA GLU A 258 6.87 -8.07 -26.61
C GLU A 258 6.03 -8.77 -25.54
N SER A 259 5.25 -7.97 -24.81
CA SER A 259 4.29 -8.42 -23.80
C SER A 259 3.03 -9.03 -24.41
N VAL A 260 2.17 -9.61 -23.58
CA VAL A 260 0.86 -10.13 -24.04
C VAL A 260 -0.08 -8.96 -24.30
N LYS A 261 -0.61 -8.88 -25.53
CA LYS A 261 -1.43 -7.76 -25.99
C LYS A 261 -2.90 -7.91 -25.64
N PRO A 262 -3.65 -6.78 -25.55
CA PRO A 262 -5.10 -6.82 -25.45
C PRO A 262 -5.72 -7.64 -26.60
N GLY A 263 -6.68 -8.50 -26.26
CA GLY A 263 -7.32 -9.39 -27.22
C GLY A 263 -6.61 -10.74 -27.45
N ASP A 264 -5.50 -11.01 -26.75
CA ASP A 264 -4.88 -12.34 -26.80
C ASP A 264 -5.85 -13.41 -26.29
N PRO A 265 -6.13 -14.46 -27.07
CA PRO A 265 -7.12 -15.48 -26.71
C PRO A 265 -6.73 -16.26 -25.43
N ARG A 266 -5.45 -16.31 -25.07
CA ARG A 266 -4.99 -16.97 -23.84
C ARG A 266 -5.45 -16.24 -22.56
N LEU A 267 -5.88 -14.98 -22.68
CA LEU A 267 -6.43 -14.20 -21.56
C LEU A 267 -7.96 -14.15 -21.57
N ALA A 268 -8.62 -14.88 -22.48
CA ALA A 268 -10.07 -14.89 -22.55
C ALA A 268 -10.69 -15.50 -21.28
N GLY A 269 -11.69 -14.82 -20.70
CA GLY A 269 -12.38 -15.28 -19.49
C GLY A 269 -11.58 -15.08 -18.18
N HIS A 270 -10.44 -14.39 -18.22
CA HIS A 270 -9.72 -14.01 -17.00
C HIS A 270 -10.44 -12.85 -16.30
N GLU A 271 -10.42 -12.89 -14.97
CA GLU A 271 -11.04 -11.88 -14.11
C GLU A 271 -9.98 -11.18 -13.25
N VAL A 272 -10.18 -9.87 -13.03
CA VAL A 272 -9.31 -9.07 -12.18
C VAL A 272 -10.19 -8.27 -11.22
N HIS A 273 -9.98 -8.46 -9.92
CA HIS A 273 -10.72 -7.79 -8.86
C HIS A 273 -9.76 -6.98 -7.99
N LEU A 274 -10.04 -5.70 -7.86
CA LEU A 274 -9.40 -4.84 -6.87
C LEU A 274 -10.13 -5.03 -5.54
N VAL A 275 -9.50 -5.73 -4.59
CA VAL A 275 -10.13 -6.12 -3.33
C VAL A 275 -9.83 -5.15 -2.18
N ALA A 276 -8.73 -4.39 -2.28
CA ALA A 276 -8.42 -3.28 -1.40
C ALA A 276 -7.58 -2.24 -2.14
N ALA A 277 -7.80 -0.96 -1.80
CA ALA A 277 -7.13 0.20 -2.39
C ALA A 277 -7.13 1.36 -1.39
N PRO A 278 -6.24 2.37 -1.56
CA PRO A 278 -6.19 3.54 -0.69
C PRO A 278 -7.53 4.24 -0.53
N GLN A 279 -8.29 4.45 -1.61
CA GLN A 279 -9.62 5.07 -1.56
C GLN A 279 -10.59 4.29 -0.66
N MET A 280 -10.61 2.96 -0.74
CA MET A 280 -11.48 2.11 0.10
C MET A 280 -11.13 2.24 1.59
N ALA A 281 -9.86 2.35 1.93
CA ALA A 281 -9.37 2.59 3.29
C ALA A 281 -9.81 3.96 3.82
N LEU A 282 -9.66 5.01 3.02
CA LEU A 282 -10.12 6.37 3.37
C LEU A 282 -11.65 6.43 3.57
N GLU A 283 -12.41 5.73 2.73
CA GLU A 283 -13.87 5.63 2.89
C GLU A 283 -14.29 4.88 4.16
N ALA A 284 -13.52 3.85 4.55
CA ALA A 284 -13.76 3.15 5.82
C ALA A 284 -13.54 4.09 7.01
N ALA A 285 -12.45 4.84 7.03
CA ALA A 285 -12.19 5.86 8.02
C ALA A 285 -13.28 6.95 8.02
N ALA A 286 -13.69 7.44 6.85
CA ALA A 286 -14.74 8.42 6.72
C ALA A 286 -16.09 7.95 7.29
N ARG A 287 -16.41 6.65 7.14
CA ARG A 287 -17.62 6.06 7.78
C ARG A 287 -17.54 6.10 9.30
N VAL A 288 -16.38 5.80 9.88
CA VAL A 288 -16.17 5.90 11.34
C VAL A 288 -16.32 7.34 11.81
N ALA A 289 -15.68 8.31 11.15
CA ALA A 289 -15.79 9.71 11.50
C ALA A 289 -17.26 10.19 11.50
N ARG A 290 -18.03 9.85 10.45
CA ARG A 290 -19.45 10.22 10.35
C ARG A 290 -20.31 9.59 11.45
N ARG A 291 -20.02 8.33 11.86
CA ARG A 291 -20.70 7.71 13.01
C ARG A 291 -20.41 8.43 14.33
N ALA A 292 -19.22 9.02 14.46
CA ALA A 292 -18.84 9.86 15.60
C ALA A 292 -19.42 11.28 15.53
N GLY A 293 -20.22 11.61 14.50
CA GLY A 293 -20.80 12.95 14.30
C GLY A 293 -19.81 13.96 13.72
N ILE A 294 -18.71 13.51 13.13
CA ILE A 294 -17.66 14.35 12.52
C ILE A 294 -17.80 14.30 10.99
N ASN A 295 -17.86 15.47 10.35
CA ASN A 295 -17.83 15.56 8.89
C ASN A 295 -16.49 15.03 8.36
N ALA A 296 -16.52 14.19 7.32
CA ALA A 296 -15.31 13.65 6.70
C ALA A 296 -15.18 14.15 5.26
N CYS A 297 -14.03 14.74 4.96
CA CYS A 297 -13.65 15.20 3.63
C CYS A 297 -12.41 14.44 3.17
N ILE A 298 -12.54 13.61 2.13
CA ILE A 298 -11.42 12.93 1.48
C ILE A 298 -10.84 13.90 0.45
N LEU A 299 -9.57 14.27 0.63
CA LEU A 299 -8.85 15.20 -0.25
C LEU A 299 -8.24 14.49 -1.46
N GLY A 300 -7.93 13.19 -1.33
CA GLY A 300 -7.37 12.37 -2.38
C GLY A 300 -6.65 11.16 -1.81
N ASP A 301 -6.56 10.11 -2.62
CA ASP A 301 -5.94 8.82 -2.30
C ASP A 301 -4.56 8.63 -2.96
N SER A 302 -4.15 9.57 -3.79
CA SER A 302 -2.96 9.50 -4.66
C SER A 302 -2.07 10.74 -4.51
N ILE A 303 -1.96 11.31 -3.29
CA ILE A 303 -1.17 12.51 -3.04
C ILE A 303 0.31 12.12 -2.94
N GLU A 304 1.09 12.59 -3.90
CA GLU A 304 2.54 12.40 -4.04
C GLU A 304 3.31 13.70 -3.79
N GLY A 305 4.62 13.60 -3.73
CA GLY A 305 5.55 14.72 -3.58
C GLY A 305 6.38 14.65 -2.32
N GLU A 306 7.16 15.70 -2.05
CA GLU A 306 8.02 15.78 -0.87
C GLU A 306 7.18 15.88 0.41
N ALA A 307 7.35 14.96 1.36
CA ALA A 307 6.51 14.79 2.54
C ALA A 307 6.33 16.07 3.34
N ARG A 308 7.42 16.81 3.59
CA ARG A 308 7.38 18.08 4.34
C ARG A 308 6.59 19.17 3.62
N GLU A 309 6.63 19.21 2.28
CA GLU A 309 5.89 20.23 1.53
C GLU A 309 4.40 19.89 1.44
N VAL A 310 4.07 18.61 1.30
CA VAL A 310 2.68 18.13 1.40
C VAL A 310 2.13 18.41 2.80
N GLY A 311 2.93 18.19 3.87
CA GLY A 311 2.55 18.50 5.25
C GLY A 311 2.19 19.98 5.46
N LYS A 312 3.02 20.89 4.96
CA LYS A 312 2.75 22.34 5.00
C LYS A 312 1.50 22.72 4.22
N THR A 313 1.30 22.12 3.05
CA THR A 313 0.15 22.38 2.18
C THR A 313 -1.15 21.96 2.87
N LEU A 314 -1.21 20.73 3.43
CA LEU A 314 -2.40 20.26 4.12
C LEU A 314 -2.65 21.02 5.43
N ALA A 315 -1.60 21.49 6.12
CA ALA A 315 -1.75 22.40 7.25
C ALA A 315 -2.41 23.72 6.84
N GLY A 316 -2.04 24.26 5.67
CA GLY A 316 -2.71 25.46 5.11
C GLY A 316 -4.19 25.24 4.84
N ILE A 317 -4.58 24.08 4.31
CA ILE A 317 -5.98 23.70 4.09
C ILE A 317 -6.70 23.56 5.45
N ALA A 318 -6.07 22.92 6.45
CA ALA A 318 -6.67 22.79 7.78
C ALA A 318 -6.91 24.16 8.47
N LEU A 319 -5.99 25.12 8.29
CA LEU A 319 -6.17 26.48 8.76
C LEU A 319 -7.30 27.21 8.03
N GLN A 320 -7.50 26.95 6.72
CA GLN A 320 -8.63 27.50 5.96
C GLN A 320 -9.96 26.99 6.50
N VAL A 321 -10.03 25.68 6.80
CA VAL A 321 -11.20 25.08 7.45
C VAL A 321 -11.46 25.74 8.81
N ALA A 322 -10.44 25.78 9.69
CA ALA A 322 -10.59 26.30 11.05
C ALA A 322 -11.04 27.78 11.10
N ARG A 323 -10.67 28.58 10.08
CA ARG A 323 -10.97 30.03 10.05
C ARG A 323 -12.21 30.38 9.25
N HIS A 324 -12.54 29.60 8.23
CA HIS A 324 -13.52 29.99 7.20
C HIS A 324 -14.53 28.89 6.88
N ASP A 325 -14.48 27.75 7.55
CA ASP A 325 -15.35 26.59 7.29
C ASP A 325 -15.33 26.12 5.80
N GLN A 326 -14.15 26.21 5.15
CA GLN A 326 -13.96 25.88 3.75
C GLN A 326 -12.77 24.94 3.56
N PRO A 327 -12.86 23.90 2.70
CA PRO A 327 -13.99 23.51 1.84
C PRO A 327 -15.12 22.77 2.57
N VAL A 328 -14.97 22.48 3.85
CA VAL A 328 -15.93 21.76 4.69
C VAL A 328 -16.02 22.43 6.06
N ALA A 329 -17.21 22.48 6.64
CA ALA A 329 -17.42 23.09 7.95
C ALA A 329 -16.89 22.20 9.09
N ALA A 330 -16.29 22.84 10.10
CA ALA A 330 -15.89 22.19 11.36
C ALA A 330 -17.13 21.92 12.26
N PRO A 331 -17.14 20.85 13.11
CA PRO A 331 -16.04 19.91 13.27
C PRO A 331 -15.92 18.92 12.08
N CYS A 332 -14.71 18.71 11.62
CA CYS A 332 -14.48 17.80 10.50
C CYS A 332 -13.10 17.12 10.58
N VAL A 333 -12.94 16.08 9.76
CA VAL A 333 -11.65 15.46 9.50
C VAL A 333 -11.32 15.52 8.02
N LEU A 334 -10.12 15.99 7.69
CA LEU A 334 -9.53 15.91 6.37
C LEU A 334 -8.76 14.59 6.28
N LEU A 335 -9.13 13.75 5.34
CA LEU A 335 -8.50 12.46 5.09
C LEU A 335 -7.74 12.50 3.77
N SER A 336 -6.54 11.91 3.74
CA SER A 336 -5.79 11.74 2.50
C SER A 336 -4.90 10.51 2.56
N GLY A 337 -4.62 9.96 1.38
CA GLY A 337 -3.70 8.86 1.14
C GLY A 337 -2.66 9.23 0.09
N GLY A 338 -1.99 8.24 -0.45
CA GLY A 338 -0.95 8.36 -1.46
C GLY A 338 0.42 7.96 -0.93
N GLU A 339 1.48 8.30 -1.66
CA GLU A 339 2.84 7.93 -1.30
C GLU A 339 3.79 9.13 -1.47
N THR A 340 4.21 9.73 -0.35
CA THR A 340 5.16 10.84 -0.38
C THR A 340 6.60 10.34 -0.34
N THR A 341 7.54 11.22 -0.71
CA THR A 341 8.98 10.96 -0.69
C THR A 341 9.69 11.84 0.34
N VAL A 342 10.87 11.42 0.77
CA VAL A 342 11.73 12.19 1.66
C VAL A 342 13.09 12.37 1.02
N THR A 343 13.51 13.63 0.84
CA THR A 343 14.88 13.97 0.50
C THR A 343 15.73 13.93 1.77
N LEU A 344 16.63 12.95 1.87
CA LEU A 344 17.53 12.81 3.01
C LEU A 344 18.53 13.96 3.03
N ARG A 345 18.55 14.73 4.12
CA ARG A 345 19.45 15.89 4.35
C ARG A 345 20.31 15.69 5.58
N GLY A 346 19.87 14.85 6.51
CA GLY A 346 20.52 14.54 7.77
C GLY A 346 20.66 13.02 7.98
N GLN A 347 21.01 12.65 9.21
CA GLN A 347 21.15 11.25 9.62
C GLN A 347 20.13 10.87 10.71
N GLY A 348 19.05 11.64 10.83
CA GLY A 348 17.97 11.38 11.75
C GLY A 348 17.17 10.13 11.39
N ARG A 349 16.31 9.71 12.32
CA ARG A 349 15.46 8.55 12.19
C ARG A 349 14.05 8.96 11.79
N GLY A 350 13.47 8.28 10.80
CA GLY A 350 12.09 8.52 10.42
C GLY A 350 11.75 8.02 9.03
N GLY A 351 10.51 8.18 8.70
CA GLY A 351 9.95 7.90 7.40
C GLY A 351 9.12 9.08 6.88
N ARG A 352 8.41 8.85 5.79
CA ARG A 352 7.64 9.89 5.10
C ARG A 352 6.44 10.40 5.92
N ASN A 353 5.82 9.55 6.73
CA ASN A 353 4.66 9.93 7.52
C ASN A 353 5.01 10.81 8.71
N VAL A 354 6.08 10.49 9.45
CA VAL A 354 6.55 11.36 10.55
C VAL A 354 7.17 12.67 10.02
N GLU A 355 7.81 12.67 8.85
CA GLU A 355 8.30 13.87 8.17
C GLU A 355 7.16 14.81 7.77
N PHE A 356 6.12 14.26 7.14
CA PHE A 356 4.87 14.96 6.83
C PHE A 356 4.25 15.58 8.08
N LEU A 357 4.10 14.76 9.11
CA LEU A 357 3.38 15.13 10.33
C LEU A 357 4.12 16.22 11.12
N LEU A 358 5.45 16.14 11.21
CA LEU A 358 6.27 17.15 11.89
C LEU A 358 6.21 18.49 11.13
N ALA A 359 6.30 18.48 9.81
CA ALA A 359 6.16 19.67 8.99
C ALA A 359 4.78 20.32 9.14
N ALA A 360 3.71 19.51 9.19
CA ALA A 360 2.35 19.99 9.44
C ALA A 360 2.22 20.62 10.84
N ALA A 361 2.73 19.96 11.89
CA ALA A 361 2.68 20.47 13.25
C ALA A 361 3.40 21.83 13.38
N ILE A 362 4.59 21.97 12.78
CA ILE A 362 5.34 23.24 12.75
C ILE A 362 4.54 24.34 12.05
N ALA A 363 3.92 24.03 10.89
CA ALA A 363 3.13 25.01 10.14
C ALA A 363 1.86 25.47 10.88
N LEU A 364 1.24 24.58 11.65
CA LEU A 364 0.04 24.83 12.44
C LEU A 364 0.31 25.63 13.73
N ARG A 365 1.57 25.65 14.22
CA ARG A 365 2.00 26.45 15.39
C ARG A 365 1.15 26.22 16.64
N GLY A 366 0.76 24.97 16.92
CA GLY A 366 -0.06 24.66 18.09
C GLY A 366 -1.50 25.18 18.03
N HIS A 367 -2.08 25.29 16.83
CA HIS A 367 -3.48 25.75 16.69
C HIS A 367 -4.43 24.90 17.55
N PRO A 368 -5.22 25.52 18.47
CA PRO A 368 -5.92 24.82 19.56
C PRO A 368 -6.96 23.80 19.09
N ALA A 369 -7.52 23.98 17.90
CA ALA A 369 -8.57 23.11 17.38
C ALA A 369 -8.05 22.01 16.44
N ILE A 370 -6.73 21.90 16.18
CA ILE A 370 -6.22 21.00 15.12
C ILE A 370 -5.33 19.91 15.71
N HIS A 371 -5.68 18.68 15.40
CA HIS A 371 -4.95 17.44 15.72
C HIS A 371 -4.63 16.70 14.44
N GLY A 372 -3.57 15.89 14.41
CA GLY A 372 -3.23 15.12 13.23
C GLY A 372 -2.60 13.78 13.53
N LEU A 373 -2.84 12.84 12.65
CA LEU A 373 -2.24 11.51 12.61
C LEU A 373 -1.80 11.21 11.18
N ALA A 374 -0.63 10.65 11.03
CA ALA A 374 -0.18 10.06 9.77
C ALA A 374 0.54 8.74 10.04
N GLY A 375 0.35 7.77 9.16
CA GLY A 375 0.99 6.46 9.26
C GLY A 375 0.89 5.65 7.99
N ASP A 376 1.86 4.73 7.82
CA ASP A 376 1.83 3.73 6.77
C ASP A 376 0.91 2.59 7.18
N THR A 377 0.05 2.17 6.28
CA THR A 377 -0.91 1.09 6.54
C THR A 377 -0.25 -0.28 6.65
N ASP A 378 1.01 -0.45 6.18
CA ASP A 378 1.78 -1.68 6.35
C ASP A 378 2.42 -1.81 7.75
N GLY A 379 2.36 -0.74 8.56
CA GLY A 379 2.87 -0.72 9.93
C GLY A 379 4.32 -0.29 10.08
N VAL A 380 4.98 0.13 8.98
CA VAL A 380 6.41 0.48 8.96
C VAL A 380 6.62 1.81 8.23
N ASP A 381 6.91 2.88 8.95
CA ASP A 381 7.24 4.17 8.35
C ASP A 381 8.75 4.28 8.08
N GLY A 382 9.14 4.09 6.83
CA GLY A 382 10.54 4.05 6.41
C GLY A 382 11.24 2.76 6.81
N GLN A 383 12.16 2.83 7.79
CA GLN A 383 12.90 1.69 8.34
C GLN A 383 12.59 1.44 9.82
N GLU A 384 11.72 2.22 10.40
CA GLU A 384 11.41 2.20 11.82
C GLU A 384 10.26 1.24 12.14
N GLU A 385 10.28 0.68 13.36
CA GLU A 385 9.21 -0.21 13.85
C GLU A 385 7.99 0.58 14.36
N ILE A 386 7.64 1.66 13.67
CA ILE A 386 6.46 2.47 13.93
C ILE A 386 5.65 2.61 12.65
N ALA A 387 4.34 2.60 12.76
CA ALA A 387 3.47 2.90 11.63
C ALA A 387 3.47 4.40 11.29
N GLY A 388 3.64 5.25 12.29
CA GLY A 388 3.58 6.69 12.15
C GLY A 388 3.52 7.40 13.50
N ALA A 389 2.86 8.56 13.55
CA ALA A 389 2.74 9.35 14.76
C ALA A 389 1.44 10.17 14.82
N TYR A 390 1.31 10.89 15.95
CA TYR A 390 0.21 11.79 16.26
C TYR A 390 0.76 13.13 16.77
N PHE A 391 0.09 14.25 16.42
CA PHE A 391 0.30 15.53 17.07
C PHE A 391 -1.00 16.13 17.64
N SER A 392 -0.87 16.91 18.71
CA SER A 392 -1.92 17.74 19.31
C SER A 392 -1.49 19.20 19.32
N PRO A 393 -2.38 20.14 19.66
CA PRO A 393 -2.02 21.54 19.89
C PRO A 393 -0.84 21.74 20.85
N ALA A 394 -0.74 20.92 21.90
CA ALA A 394 0.31 20.99 22.91
C ALA A 394 1.65 20.33 22.49
N SER A 395 1.74 19.71 21.32
CA SER A 395 2.93 18.92 20.95
C SER A 395 4.18 19.77 20.82
N LEU A 396 4.09 20.98 20.27
CA LEU A 396 5.25 21.87 20.12
C LEU A 396 5.71 22.43 21.47
N ASP A 397 4.78 22.86 22.34
CA ASP A 397 5.12 23.39 23.68
C ASP A 397 5.80 22.31 24.52
N ARG A 398 5.26 21.09 24.52
CA ARG A 398 5.88 19.94 25.18
C ARG A 398 7.29 19.63 24.64
N ALA A 399 7.50 19.80 23.33
CA ALA A 399 8.81 19.63 22.73
C ALA A 399 9.81 20.68 23.26
N PHE A 400 9.42 21.95 23.29
CA PHE A 400 10.26 23.02 23.84
C PHE A 400 10.56 22.83 25.32
N GLU A 401 9.59 22.40 26.14
CA GLU A 401 9.78 22.06 27.55
C GLU A 401 10.82 20.94 27.75
N GLN A 402 10.91 20.00 26.78
CA GLN A 402 11.91 18.93 26.79
C GLN A 402 13.21 19.30 26.09
N GLY A 403 13.39 20.57 25.71
CA GLY A 403 14.59 21.07 25.03
C GLY A 403 14.73 20.60 23.57
N LEU A 404 13.66 20.08 22.96
CA LEU A 404 13.64 19.68 21.55
C LEU A 404 13.37 20.89 20.66
N ASN A 405 14.07 20.93 19.51
CA ASN A 405 13.80 21.92 18.48
C ASN A 405 13.10 21.25 17.29
N PRO A 406 11.78 21.48 17.07
CA PRO A 406 11.03 20.84 16.00
C PRO A 406 11.62 21.07 14.61
N GLN A 407 12.10 22.30 14.34
CA GLN A 407 12.69 22.64 13.04
C GLN A 407 14.04 21.91 12.83
N ALA A 408 14.89 21.84 13.83
CA ALA A 408 16.14 21.11 13.74
C ALA A 408 15.92 19.61 13.53
N SER A 409 14.92 19.01 14.20
CA SER A 409 14.53 17.62 13.97
C SER A 409 14.07 17.41 12.52
N LEU A 410 13.23 18.29 11.97
CA LEU A 410 12.78 18.23 10.58
C LEU A 410 13.96 18.39 9.60
N ASP A 411 14.87 19.31 9.85
CA ASP A 411 16.03 19.56 8.97
C ASP A 411 17.01 18.39 8.93
N CYS A 412 17.08 17.62 10.03
CA CYS A 412 17.89 16.40 10.14
C CYS A 412 17.15 15.12 9.73
N ASN A 413 15.89 15.17 9.26
CA ASN A 413 15.02 14.03 8.99
C ASN A 413 14.80 13.13 10.23
N ASP A 414 14.71 13.73 11.43
CA ASP A 414 14.53 13.03 12.71
C ASP A 414 13.09 13.12 13.25
N GLY A 415 12.12 12.91 12.39
CA GLY A 415 10.70 12.92 12.78
C GLY A 415 10.35 11.82 13.77
N HIS A 416 10.95 10.61 13.64
CA HIS A 416 10.72 9.52 14.58
C HIS A 416 11.28 9.87 15.96
N GLY A 417 12.54 10.33 16.08
CA GLY A 417 13.14 10.73 17.35
C GLY A 417 12.32 11.81 18.05
N PHE A 418 11.81 12.79 17.29
CA PHE A 418 10.94 13.84 17.79
C PHE A 418 9.65 13.29 18.42
N PHE A 419 8.88 12.49 17.68
CA PHE A 419 7.61 11.95 18.18
C PHE A 419 7.79 10.87 19.25
N GLN A 420 8.87 10.10 19.20
CA GLN A 420 9.22 9.13 20.24
C GLN A 420 9.48 9.80 21.60
N ALA A 421 10.24 10.90 21.61
CA ALA A 421 10.49 11.66 22.82
C ALA A 421 9.20 12.20 23.45
N LEU A 422 8.22 12.57 22.64
CA LEU A 422 6.91 13.03 23.10
C LEU A 422 5.95 11.90 23.52
N GLY A 423 6.29 10.63 23.29
CA GLY A 423 5.38 9.49 23.47
C GLY A 423 4.20 9.48 22.48
N ASN A 424 4.43 10.03 21.30
CA ASN A 424 3.40 10.23 20.29
C ASN A 424 3.53 9.26 19.09
N SER A 425 4.45 8.30 19.13
CA SER A 425 4.58 7.26 18.12
C SER A 425 3.36 6.33 18.11
N ILE A 426 3.00 5.84 16.95
CA ILE A 426 1.96 4.83 16.74
C ILE A 426 2.64 3.54 16.30
N VAL A 427 2.50 2.51 17.11
CA VAL A 427 3.10 1.19 16.87
C VAL A 427 1.98 0.18 16.66
N THR A 428 1.94 -0.43 15.49
CA THR A 428 0.98 -1.48 15.14
C THR A 428 1.65 -2.84 15.01
N GLY A 429 2.97 -2.87 14.84
CA GLY A 429 3.66 -3.99 14.24
C GLY A 429 3.29 -4.14 12.75
N PRO A 430 3.89 -5.12 12.05
CA PRO A 430 3.52 -5.42 10.67
C PRO A 430 2.04 -5.76 10.56
N THR A 431 1.31 -5.01 9.72
CA THR A 431 -0.15 -5.22 9.55
C THR A 431 -0.49 -6.30 8.53
N LEU A 432 0.51 -6.77 7.78
CA LEU A 432 0.40 -7.77 6.72
C LEU A 432 -0.54 -7.38 5.57
N THR A 433 -0.84 -6.08 5.46
CA THR A 433 -1.50 -5.46 4.32
C THR A 433 -0.74 -4.21 3.89
N ASN A 434 -1.10 -3.61 2.74
CA ASN A 434 -0.49 -2.34 2.31
C ASN A 434 -1.41 -1.62 1.31
N VAL A 435 -1.91 -0.46 1.71
CA VAL A 435 -2.63 0.50 0.86
C VAL A 435 -2.06 1.91 1.05
N ASN A 436 -0.74 2.01 1.17
CA ASN A 436 0.05 3.23 1.33
C ASN A 436 -0.24 4.05 2.60
N ASP A 437 0.12 5.34 2.55
CA ASP A 437 -0.01 6.28 3.64
C ASP A 437 -1.47 6.58 3.94
N PHE A 438 -1.76 6.71 5.22
CA PHE A 438 -3.01 7.26 5.75
C PHE A 438 -2.70 8.55 6.51
N ARG A 439 -3.42 9.61 6.22
CA ARG A 439 -3.28 10.90 6.88
C ARG A 439 -4.66 11.42 7.27
N ALA A 440 -4.79 11.84 8.52
CA ALA A 440 -6.01 12.42 9.08
C ALA A 440 -5.69 13.68 9.86
N ILE A 441 -6.32 14.80 9.50
CA ILE A 441 -6.25 16.07 10.23
C ILE A 441 -7.65 16.38 10.74
N LEU A 442 -7.81 16.28 12.07
CA LEU A 442 -9.07 16.57 12.76
C LEU A 442 -9.10 18.05 13.14
N ILE A 443 -10.16 18.74 12.75
CA ILE A 443 -10.44 20.14 13.11
C ILE A 443 -11.66 20.15 14.01
N GLY A 444 -11.48 20.58 15.24
CA GLY A 444 -12.55 20.78 16.24
C GLY A 444 -13.47 21.94 15.90
N PRO A 445 -14.55 22.13 16.68
CA PRO A 445 -15.41 23.27 16.52
C PRO A 445 -14.63 24.58 16.72
N PRO A 446 -15.02 25.67 16.05
CA PRO A 446 -14.40 26.97 16.29
C PRO A 446 -14.54 27.36 17.75
N GLU A 447 -13.48 27.93 18.34
CA GLU A 447 -13.60 28.50 19.68
C GLU A 447 -14.70 29.55 19.70
N ASN A 448 -15.67 29.44 20.61
CA ASN A 448 -16.73 30.42 20.78
C ASN A 448 -16.12 31.79 21.02
N LYS A 449 -16.26 32.69 20.07
CA LYS A 449 -15.86 34.11 20.18
C LYS A 449 -16.73 34.92 21.17
N GLU A 450 -17.50 34.28 22.06
CA GLU A 450 -18.50 34.94 22.90
C GLU A 450 -17.96 35.51 24.22
N ASN A 451 -16.67 35.55 24.50
CA ASN A 451 -16.16 36.09 25.80
C ASN A 451 -15.17 37.29 25.71
N ASN A 452 -15.08 37.98 24.57
CA ASN A 452 -14.18 39.16 24.49
C ASN A 452 -14.87 40.51 24.25
N HIS A 453 -16.15 40.67 24.60
CA HIS A 453 -16.81 41.96 24.62
C HIS A 453 -17.40 42.31 26.00
N ALA A 454 -16.68 42.02 27.07
CA ALA A 454 -16.99 42.51 28.43
C ALA A 454 -15.72 42.90 29.15
N SER A 455 -15.17 44.06 28.82
CA SER A 455 -14.41 44.93 29.73
C SER A 455 -14.14 46.28 29.07
#